data_f9bb5a67563b1e28d5bf8af7dd18657c
#
_entry.id   f9bb5a67563b1e28d5bf8af7dd18657c
#
_cell.length_a   1.000
_cell.length_b   1.000
_cell.length_c   1.000
_cell.angle_alpha   90.00
_cell.angle_beta   90.00
_cell.angle_gamma   90.00
#
_symmetry.space_group_name_H-M   'P 1'
#
loop_
_entity.id
_entity.type
_entity.pdbx_description
1 polymer ?
#
loop_
_entity_poly.entity_id
_entity_poly.type
_entity_poly.pdbx_seq_one_letter_code
_entity_poly.pdbx_strand_id
1 'polypeptide(L)'
;MNFPLFIARRIYGRNDEKRRVSAPAVRIATAGVAIGLAVMIISVCVILGFKHTIRDKVVGFGSHIQVADFMTLQTSEQYPIQMGDSMLNELKRTQGVKHVQRFAMTQGILKTDNDFLGVAFKGIAEEYDTTFIHQNMIEGSIPKFSDKKSGNKILISKTIADQLKLHTGEKVFAYFLSHNNVRPRRFTIAGIYQTNLSQYDKVTCFTDLYTAVRLNSWEEDQASGAEITVEDFDRVDETESIFINKVNRTIDKYGETYSSKTIKELNPSIFQWLDMLDVNVWIILALMIAVAGVTMISGLLIIILERTNMIGVLKALGANNTTIRHTFLWFATFMIGRGLIYGNILGVGIIALQKYTGIFKLDPTIYYVSTVPVEFNFPLILCLNIATLIICLIVLIVPSFLISHIHPVKSIRYE
;
A
#
# COMPACT_ATOMS: atom_id res chain seq x y z
N MET A 1 14.53 42.09 21.02
CA MET A 1 13.13 41.62 21.13
C MET A 1 12.45 41.86 19.79
N ASN A 2 11.90 40.80 19.15
CA ASN A 2 11.29 40.94 17.82
C ASN A 2 9.88 41.59 18.01
N PHE A 3 9.76 42.92 17.78
CA PHE A 3 8.55 43.69 18.03
C PHE A 3 7.28 43.10 17.36
N PRO A 4 7.32 42.64 16.08
CA PRO A 4 6.20 41.97 15.44
C PRO A 4 5.73 40.71 16.20
N LEU A 5 6.66 39.87 16.66
CA LEU A 5 6.35 38.64 17.40
C LEU A 5 5.71 38.97 18.78
N PHE A 6 6.21 39.97 19.48
CA PHE A 6 5.65 40.42 20.76
C PHE A 6 4.18 40.87 20.63
N ILE A 7 3.89 41.69 19.62
CA ILE A 7 2.52 42.15 19.35
C ILE A 7 1.63 40.99 18.95
N ALA A 8 2.09 40.10 18.03
CA ALA A 8 1.32 38.94 17.60
C ALA A 8 0.94 38.03 18.79
N ARG A 9 1.89 37.74 19.69
CA ARG A 9 1.64 36.92 20.89
C ARG A 9 0.63 37.61 21.84
N ARG A 10 0.67 38.91 21.98
CA ARG A 10 -0.24 39.67 22.85
C ARG A 10 -1.65 39.74 22.27
N ILE A 11 -1.78 39.89 20.94
CA ILE A 11 -3.07 39.88 20.24
C ILE A 11 -3.71 38.48 20.35
N TYR A 12 -2.91 37.44 20.19
CA TYR A 12 -3.36 36.05 20.21
C TYR A 12 -3.74 35.59 21.64
N GLY A 13 -3.00 36.02 22.66
CA GLY A 13 -3.16 35.57 24.05
C GLY A 13 -4.18 36.34 24.88
N ARG A 14 -4.70 37.49 24.38
CA ARG A 14 -5.62 38.36 25.12
C ARG A 14 -7.05 37.90 24.86
N ASN A 15 -7.60 37.11 25.78
CA ASN A 15 -9.03 36.79 25.89
C ASN A 15 -9.80 38.04 26.41
N ASP A 16 -9.95 39.05 25.59
CA ASP A 16 -10.88 40.17 25.93
C ASP A 16 -12.32 39.67 25.72
N GLU A 17 -12.99 39.28 26.80
CA GLU A 17 -14.38 38.80 26.82
C GLU A 17 -15.40 39.73 26.22
N LYS A 18 -15.07 40.99 25.98
CA LYS A 18 -15.99 42.05 25.54
C LYS A 18 -16.05 42.28 24.02
N ARG A 19 -15.17 41.64 23.18
CA ARG A 19 -15.26 41.76 21.69
C ARG A 19 -15.14 40.39 21.05
N ARG A 20 -16.26 39.64 21.02
CA ARG A 20 -16.36 38.24 20.58
C ARG A 20 -16.40 38.02 19.05
N VAL A 21 -16.12 39.00 18.21
CA VAL A 21 -16.30 38.87 16.75
C VAL A 21 -15.15 38.08 16.08
N SER A 22 -13.89 38.29 16.51
CA SER A 22 -12.73 37.58 15.91
C SER A 22 -12.57 36.10 16.33
N ALA A 23 -13.13 35.74 17.47
CA ALA A 23 -13.01 34.36 17.97
C ALA A 23 -13.62 33.27 17.03
N PRO A 24 -14.78 33.47 16.41
CA PRO A 24 -15.32 32.56 15.42
C PRO A 24 -14.44 32.43 14.18
N ALA A 25 -13.93 33.52 13.62
CA ALA A 25 -13.08 33.47 12.43
C ALA A 25 -11.76 32.71 12.67
N VAL A 26 -11.12 32.95 13.81
CA VAL A 26 -9.92 32.22 14.24
C VAL A 26 -10.23 30.74 14.39
N ARG A 27 -11.36 30.38 15.01
CA ARG A 27 -11.76 28.99 15.20
C ARG A 27 -12.03 28.28 13.85
N ILE A 28 -12.75 28.92 12.94
CA ILE A 28 -13.06 28.37 11.61
C ILE A 28 -11.77 28.17 10.82
N ALA A 29 -10.88 29.17 10.79
CA ALA A 29 -9.61 29.05 10.08
C ALA A 29 -8.71 27.93 10.68
N THR A 30 -8.62 27.86 12.01
CA THR A 30 -7.86 26.80 12.70
C THR A 30 -8.48 25.41 12.44
N ALA A 31 -9.82 25.31 12.47
CA ALA A 31 -10.53 24.07 12.17
C ALA A 31 -10.33 23.62 10.71
N GLY A 32 -10.35 24.57 9.76
CA GLY A 32 -10.07 24.27 8.35
C GLY A 32 -8.69 23.64 8.13
N VAL A 33 -7.65 24.21 8.76
CA VAL A 33 -6.30 23.63 8.72
C VAL A 33 -6.26 22.27 9.42
N ALA A 34 -6.91 22.13 10.58
CA ALA A 34 -6.93 20.88 11.34
C ALA A 34 -7.62 19.75 10.57
N ILE A 35 -8.79 20.01 9.99
CA ILE A 35 -9.52 19.03 9.17
C ILE A 35 -8.72 18.71 7.91
N GLY A 36 -8.19 19.72 7.22
CA GLY A 36 -7.37 19.51 6.02
C GLY A 36 -6.18 18.61 6.29
N LEU A 37 -5.41 18.88 7.33
CA LEU A 37 -4.28 18.06 7.72
C LEU A 37 -4.70 16.63 8.15
N ALA A 38 -5.77 16.50 8.94
CA ALA A 38 -6.27 15.22 9.37
C ALA A 38 -6.65 14.32 8.16
N VAL A 39 -7.38 14.88 7.19
CA VAL A 39 -7.73 14.17 5.95
C VAL A 39 -6.49 13.78 5.14
N MET A 40 -5.51 14.68 5.02
CA MET A 40 -4.25 14.35 4.33
C MET A 40 -3.50 13.20 5.01
N ILE A 41 -3.37 13.21 6.34
CA ILE A 41 -2.73 12.14 7.10
C ILE A 41 -3.48 10.82 6.91
N ILE A 42 -4.81 10.82 7.05
CA ILE A 42 -5.64 9.62 6.90
C ILE A 42 -5.48 9.05 5.48
N SER A 43 -5.62 9.88 4.44
CA SER A 43 -5.52 9.44 3.05
C SER A 43 -4.18 8.78 2.75
N VAL A 44 -3.09 9.41 3.16
CA VAL A 44 -1.74 8.88 2.91
C VAL A 44 -1.50 7.57 3.67
N CYS A 45 -1.84 7.51 4.96
CA CYS A 45 -1.63 6.30 5.76
C CYS A 45 -2.50 5.12 5.32
N VAL A 46 -3.73 5.38 4.85
CA VAL A 46 -4.62 4.35 4.30
C VAL A 46 -4.05 3.82 3.00
N ILE A 47 -3.63 4.68 2.07
CA ILE A 47 -3.14 4.24 0.76
C ILE A 47 -1.81 3.51 0.87
N LEU A 48 -0.88 3.97 1.71
CA LEU A 48 0.34 3.21 1.99
C LEU A 48 0.03 1.83 2.57
N GLY A 49 -0.90 1.76 3.54
CA GLY A 49 -1.35 0.50 4.11
C GLY A 49 -1.94 -0.44 3.05
N PHE A 50 -2.77 0.08 2.13
CA PHE A 50 -3.30 -0.70 1.01
C PHE A 50 -2.19 -1.20 0.10
N LYS A 51 -1.31 -0.31 -0.37
CA LYS A 51 -0.22 -0.68 -1.30
C LYS A 51 0.66 -1.78 -0.73
N HIS A 52 1.12 -1.63 0.51
CA HIS A 52 1.97 -2.64 1.15
C HIS A 52 1.22 -3.94 1.38
N THR A 53 0.00 -3.90 1.92
CA THR A 53 -0.77 -5.11 2.21
C THR A 53 -1.10 -5.91 0.95
N ILE A 54 -1.54 -5.26 -0.12
CA ILE A 54 -1.87 -5.95 -1.38
C ILE A 54 -0.60 -6.47 -2.06
N ARG A 55 0.45 -5.65 -2.13
CA ARG A 55 1.75 -6.07 -2.66
C ARG A 55 2.26 -7.32 -1.94
N ASP A 56 2.29 -7.31 -0.60
CA ASP A 56 2.82 -8.41 0.19
C ASP A 56 2.01 -9.69 0.01
N LYS A 57 0.69 -9.58 -0.19
CA LYS A 57 -0.16 -10.73 -0.52
C LYS A 57 0.15 -11.31 -1.91
N VAL A 58 0.28 -10.46 -2.94
CA VAL A 58 0.58 -10.91 -4.30
C VAL A 58 1.97 -11.54 -4.37
N VAL A 59 2.95 -10.92 -3.71
CA VAL A 59 4.31 -11.43 -3.58
C VAL A 59 4.34 -12.75 -2.81
N GLY A 60 3.50 -12.90 -1.78
CA GLY A 60 3.39 -14.13 -0.99
C GLY A 60 2.97 -15.37 -1.80
N PHE A 61 2.27 -15.19 -2.92
CA PHE A 61 1.94 -16.28 -3.85
C PHE A 61 2.99 -16.55 -4.93
N GLY A 62 3.69 -15.52 -5.41
CA GLY A 62 4.53 -15.61 -6.61
C GLY A 62 5.93 -15.03 -6.48
N SER A 63 6.37 -14.64 -5.26
CA SER A 63 7.64 -13.92 -5.02
C SER A 63 7.78 -12.61 -5.82
N HIS A 64 8.99 -12.08 -5.93
CA HIS A 64 9.24 -10.79 -6.58
C HIS A 64 9.54 -10.90 -8.07
N ILE A 65 10.27 -11.94 -8.47
CA ILE A 65 10.65 -12.25 -9.85
C ILE A 65 10.38 -13.73 -10.09
N GLN A 66 9.85 -14.07 -11.25
CA GLN A 66 9.69 -15.45 -11.70
C GLN A 66 10.59 -15.68 -12.90
N VAL A 67 11.39 -16.77 -12.83
CA VAL A 67 12.17 -17.31 -13.96
C VAL A 67 11.52 -18.59 -14.41
N ALA A 68 11.10 -18.65 -15.67
CA ALA A 68 10.42 -19.78 -16.26
C ALA A 68 10.75 -19.88 -17.75
N ASP A 69 10.18 -20.84 -18.44
CA ASP A 69 10.26 -20.90 -19.90
C ASP A 69 9.58 -19.67 -20.53
N PHE A 70 10.13 -19.20 -21.66
CA PHE A 70 9.62 -18.03 -22.39
C PHE A 70 8.15 -18.21 -22.79
N MET A 71 7.75 -19.38 -23.27
CA MET A 71 6.37 -19.65 -23.69
C MET A 71 5.42 -19.72 -22.48
N THR A 72 5.86 -20.29 -21.36
CA THR A 72 5.10 -20.33 -20.09
C THR A 72 4.74 -18.90 -19.61
N LEU A 73 5.65 -17.94 -19.77
CA LEU A 73 5.38 -16.54 -19.39
C LEU A 73 4.51 -15.77 -20.40
N GLN A 74 4.25 -16.33 -21.57
CA GLN A 74 3.43 -15.70 -22.63
C GLN A 74 2.07 -16.36 -22.78
N THR A 75 1.93 -17.62 -22.43
CA THR A 75 0.73 -18.44 -22.61
C THR A 75 0.19 -18.96 -21.29
N SER A 76 -0.97 -19.61 -21.31
CA SER A 76 -1.52 -20.32 -20.15
C SER A 76 -0.99 -21.76 -20.03
N GLU A 77 -0.21 -22.22 -21.01
CA GLU A 77 0.38 -23.55 -20.99
C GLU A 77 1.67 -23.59 -20.18
N GLN A 78 1.95 -24.74 -19.56
CA GLN A 78 3.13 -24.92 -18.72
C GLN A 78 4.17 -25.71 -19.50
N TYR A 79 5.26 -25.07 -19.82
CA TYR A 79 6.44 -25.68 -20.44
C TYR A 79 7.48 -25.92 -19.36
N PRO A 80 8.05 -27.15 -19.29
CA PRO A 80 9.07 -27.46 -18.27
C PRO A 80 10.39 -26.76 -18.64
N ILE A 81 11.12 -26.34 -17.63
CA ILE A 81 12.47 -25.81 -17.79
C ILE A 81 13.41 -26.49 -16.80
N GLN A 82 14.68 -26.64 -17.18
CA GLN A 82 15.67 -27.22 -16.28
C GLN A 82 15.89 -26.31 -15.07
N MET A 83 15.54 -26.81 -13.88
CA MET A 83 15.65 -26.07 -12.62
C MET A 83 16.27 -26.93 -11.51
N GLY A 84 17.37 -27.62 -11.86
CA GLY A 84 18.14 -28.40 -10.90
C GLY A 84 18.93 -27.53 -9.92
N ASP A 85 19.57 -28.18 -8.94
CA ASP A 85 20.31 -27.50 -7.87
C ASP A 85 21.44 -26.59 -8.38
N SER A 86 22.05 -26.91 -9.53
CA SER A 86 23.08 -26.06 -10.16
C SER A 86 22.49 -24.70 -10.54
N MET A 87 21.35 -24.72 -11.24
CA MET A 87 20.67 -23.49 -11.69
C MET A 87 20.16 -22.67 -10.50
N LEU A 88 19.58 -23.31 -9.49
CA LEU A 88 19.17 -22.64 -8.26
C LEU A 88 20.34 -21.92 -7.56
N ASN A 89 21.50 -22.56 -7.50
CA ASN A 89 22.70 -21.97 -6.90
C ASN A 89 23.23 -20.81 -7.73
N GLU A 90 23.13 -20.84 -9.04
CA GLU A 90 23.46 -19.73 -9.93
C GLU A 90 22.54 -18.54 -9.70
N LEU A 91 21.22 -18.78 -9.68
CA LEU A 91 20.24 -17.73 -9.40
C LEU A 91 20.44 -17.11 -8.00
N LYS A 92 20.75 -17.91 -6.97
CA LYS A 92 21.02 -17.44 -5.60
C LYS A 92 22.27 -16.55 -5.50
N ARG A 93 23.28 -16.74 -6.36
CA ARG A 93 24.50 -15.93 -6.38
C ARG A 93 24.33 -14.58 -7.07
N THR A 94 23.18 -14.32 -7.66
CA THR A 94 22.90 -13.05 -8.33
C THR A 94 22.73 -11.95 -7.29
N GLN A 95 23.35 -10.80 -7.53
CA GLN A 95 23.30 -9.65 -6.62
C GLN A 95 21.85 -9.18 -6.40
N GLY A 96 21.49 -8.89 -5.17
CA GLY A 96 20.15 -8.44 -4.76
C GLY A 96 19.15 -9.57 -4.53
N VAL A 97 19.55 -10.84 -4.73
CA VAL A 97 18.71 -12.00 -4.46
C VAL A 97 18.81 -12.42 -3.00
N LYS A 98 17.68 -12.51 -2.33
CA LYS A 98 17.55 -12.98 -0.94
C LYS A 98 17.28 -14.47 -0.87
N HIS A 99 16.34 -14.97 -1.68
CA HIS A 99 15.89 -16.36 -1.65
C HIS A 99 15.43 -16.79 -3.04
N VAL A 100 15.65 -18.09 -3.35
CA VAL A 100 15.20 -18.74 -4.60
C VAL A 100 14.54 -20.05 -4.25
N GLN A 101 13.39 -20.32 -4.84
CA GLN A 101 12.59 -21.52 -4.62
C GLN A 101 11.99 -22.04 -5.92
N ARG A 102 11.95 -23.36 -6.11
CA ARG A 102 11.32 -24.00 -7.27
C ARG A 102 9.83 -24.14 -7.08
N PHE A 103 9.12 -24.16 -8.20
CA PHE A 103 7.72 -24.54 -8.24
C PHE A 103 7.38 -25.28 -9.53
N ALA A 104 6.36 -26.13 -9.47
CA ALA A 104 5.78 -26.75 -10.66
C ALA A 104 4.26 -26.59 -10.62
N MET A 105 3.70 -26.08 -11.71
CA MET A 105 2.24 -25.93 -11.85
C MET A 105 1.69 -27.09 -12.65
N THR A 106 0.56 -27.65 -12.21
CA THR A 106 -0.21 -28.62 -12.98
C THR A 106 -1.70 -28.35 -12.82
N GLN A 107 -2.46 -28.50 -13.89
CA GLN A 107 -3.90 -28.29 -13.88
C GLN A 107 -4.62 -29.62 -13.63
N GLY A 108 -5.68 -29.58 -12.84
CA GLY A 108 -6.47 -30.76 -12.54
C GLY A 108 -7.89 -30.39 -12.11
N ILE A 109 -8.72 -31.40 -11.96
CA ILE A 109 -10.11 -31.27 -11.53
C ILE A 109 -10.25 -32.00 -10.20
N LEU A 110 -10.54 -31.28 -9.13
CA LEU A 110 -11.00 -31.85 -7.87
C LEU A 110 -12.44 -32.34 -8.04
N LYS A 111 -12.72 -33.55 -7.61
CA LYS A 111 -14.05 -34.16 -7.72
C LYS A 111 -14.49 -34.75 -6.37
N THR A 112 -15.67 -34.38 -5.95
CA THR A 112 -16.43 -35.00 -4.86
C THR A 112 -17.59 -35.80 -5.44
N ASP A 113 -18.38 -36.45 -4.61
CA ASP A 113 -19.56 -37.20 -5.07
C ASP A 113 -20.62 -36.28 -5.69
N ASN A 114 -20.69 -35.01 -5.28
CA ASN A 114 -21.75 -34.09 -5.65
C ASN A 114 -21.31 -32.97 -6.59
N ASP A 115 -20.01 -32.64 -6.65
CA ASP A 115 -19.52 -31.47 -7.39
C ASP A 115 -18.09 -31.67 -7.91
N PHE A 116 -17.66 -30.82 -8.83
CA PHE A 116 -16.30 -30.81 -9.35
C PHE A 116 -15.82 -29.38 -9.58
N LEU A 117 -14.50 -29.16 -9.45
CA LEU A 117 -13.88 -27.85 -9.63
C LEU A 117 -12.51 -27.98 -10.32
N GLY A 118 -12.30 -27.19 -11.38
CA GLY A 118 -11.00 -27.04 -12.03
C GLY A 118 -10.06 -26.22 -11.13
N VAL A 119 -8.88 -26.76 -10.83
CA VAL A 119 -7.89 -26.12 -9.96
C VAL A 119 -6.48 -26.25 -10.54
N ALA A 120 -5.62 -25.32 -10.14
CA ALA A 120 -4.19 -25.36 -10.39
C ALA A 120 -3.46 -25.85 -9.14
N PHE A 121 -2.70 -26.92 -9.28
CA PHE A 121 -1.84 -27.43 -8.22
C PHE A 121 -0.45 -26.83 -8.33
N LYS A 122 -0.04 -26.08 -7.33
CA LYS A 122 1.31 -25.56 -7.18
C LYS A 122 2.13 -26.54 -6.35
N GLY A 123 3.00 -27.27 -7.01
CA GLY A 123 3.96 -28.17 -6.38
C GLY A 123 5.12 -27.36 -5.80
N ILE A 124 5.42 -27.57 -4.53
CA ILE A 124 6.48 -26.89 -3.79
C ILE A 124 7.37 -27.90 -3.06
N ALA A 125 8.60 -27.52 -2.74
CA ALA A 125 9.59 -28.37 -2.10
C ALA A 125 10.02 -27.82 -0.72
N GLU A 126 11.04 -28.42 -0.13
CA GLU A 126 11.50 -28.05 1.22
C GLU A 126 12.09 -26.64 1.28
N GLU A 127 12.64 -26.14 0.17
CA GLU A 127 13.19 -24.78 0.09
C GLU A 127 12.13 -23.67 -0.02
N TYR A 128 10.85 -24.04 -0.19
CA TYR A 128 9.79 -23.05 -0.36
C TYR A 128 9.49 -22.30 0.94
N ASP A 129 9.48 -20.97 0.87
CA ASP A 129 9.09 -20.13 2.01
C ASP A 129 7.58 -20.22 2.26
N THR A 130 7.21 -20.96 3.27
CA THR A 130 5.81 -21.21 3.66
C THR A 130 5.28 -20.17 4.64
N THR A 131 6.03 -19.11 4.98
CA THR A 131 5.65 -18.11 5.99
C THR A 131 4.33 -17.44 5.64
N PHE A 132 4.14 -17.06 4.37
CA PHE A 132 2.89 -16.47 3.90
C PHE A 132 1.70 -17.44 4.02
N ILE A 133 1.89 -18.69 3.64
CA ILE A 133 0.84 -19.73 3.77
C ILE A 133 0.51 -19.92 5.24
N HIS A 134 1.54 -20.02 6.11
CA HIS A 134 1.37 -20.22 7.54
C HIS A 134 0.55 -19.10 8.21
N GLN A 135 0.81 -17.84 7.85
CA GLN A 135 0.08 -16.68 8.36
C GLN A 135 -1.40 -16.65 7.94
N ASN A 136 -1.74 -17.33 6.84
CA ASN A 136 -3.08 -17.37 6.27
C ASN A 136 -3.79 -18.71 6.48
N MET A 137 -3.26 -19.62 7.32
CA MET A 137 -3.91 -20.88 7.67
C MET A 137 -5.12 -20.64 8.56
N ILE A 138 -6.23 -21.33 8.24
CA ILE A 138 -7.46 -21.33 9.04
C ILE A 138 -7.57 -22.64 9.84
N GLU A 139 -7.29 -23.76 9.19
CA GLU A 139 -7.50 -25.10 9.76
C GLU A 139 -6.41 -26.06 9.30
N GLY A 140 -6.03 -27.00 10.17
CA GLY A 140 -5.02 -28.01 9.87
C GLY A 140 -3.59 -27.52 10.01
N SER A 141 -2.67 -28.09 9.24
CA SER A 141 -1.24 -27.76 9.27
C SER A 141 -0.60 -27.93 7.91
N ILE A 142 0.50 -27.19 7.68
CA ILE A 142 1.29 -27.30 6.45
C ILE A 142 2.06 -28.63 6.49
N PRO A 143 1.86 -29.54 5.52
CA PRO A 143 2.65 -30.77 5.44
C PRO A 143 4.08 -30.47 5.02
N LYS A 144 5.00 -31.38 5.30
CA LYS A 144 6.35 -31.30 4.75
C LYS A 144 6.27 -31.70 3.27
N PHE A 145 6.40 -30.71 2.42
CA PHE A 145 6.47 -30.90 0.97
C PHE A 145 7.87 -31.35 0.55
N SER A 146 7.97 -32.11 -0.53
CA SER A 146 9.25 -32.68 -0.97
C SER A 146 9.35 -32.74 -2.49
N ASP A 147 10.58 -32.70 -2.99
CA ASP A 147 10.95 -32.92 -4.38
C ASP A 147 11.27 -34.42 -4.67
N LYS A 148 11.39 -35.28 -3.62
CA LYS A 148 11.84 -36.69 -3.74
C LYS A 148 10.73 -37.71 -3.61
N LYS A 149 9.66 -37.40 -2.89
CA LYS A 149 8.55 -38.34 -2.63
C LYS A 149 7.21 -37.63 -2.53
N SER A 150 6.15 -38.38 -2.92
CA SER A 150 4.79 -37.88 -2.75
C SER A 150 4.30 -38.12 -1.33
N GLY A 151 3.80 -37.02 -0.69
CA GLY A 151 3.07 -37.09 0.57
C GLY A 151 1.58 -37.35 0.39
N ASN A 152 1.06 -37.26 -0.85
CA ASN A 152 -0.38 -37.29 -1.18
C ASN A 152 -1.23 -36.36 -0.31
N LYS A 153 -0.67 -35.24 0.10
CA LYS A 153 -1.31 -34.21 0.90
C LYS A 153 -1.42 -32.92 0.12
N ILE A 154 -2.53 -32.22 0.29
CA ILE A 154 -2.77 -30.93 -0.33
C ILE A 154 -3.22 -29.91 0.70
N LEU A 155 -2.92 -28.64 0.40
CA LEU A 155 -3.57 -27.50 1.03
C LEU A 155 -4.55 -26.91 0.03
N ILE A 156 -5.76 -26.62 0.47
CA ILE A 156 -6.79 -25.98 -0.34
C ILE A 156 -7.21 -24.65 0.29
N SER A 157 -7.74 -23.75 -0.52
CA SER A 157 -8.28 -22.52 0.02
C SER A 157 -9.64 -22.77 0.69
N LYS A 158 -10.05 -21.85 1.57
CA LYS A 158 -11.40 -21.87 2.15
C LYS A 158 -12.47 -21.78 1.08
N THR A 159 -12.25 -21.00 0.03
CA THR A 159 -13.18 -20.86 -1.11
C THR A 159 -13.43 -22.21 -1.80
N ILE A 160 -12.35 -22.98 -2.06
CA ILE A 160 -12.45 -24.33 -2.64
C ILE A 160 -13.11 -25.29 -1.65
N ALA A 161 -12.73 -25.22 -0.36
CA ALA A 161 -13.29 -26.05 0.69
C ALA A 161 -14.81 -25.85 0.85
N ASP A 162 -15.27 -24.60 0.91
CA ASP A 162 -16.69 -24.24 1.03
C ASP A 162 -17.50 -24.67 -0.21
N GLN A 163 -16.95 -24.48 -1.41
CA GLN A 163 -17.60 -24.88 -2.67
C GLN A 163 -17.79 -26.38 -2.78
N LEU A 164 -16.74 -27.17 -2.48
CA LEU A 164 -16.77 -28.62 -2.57
C LEU A 164 -17.22 -29.31 -1.27
N LYS A 165 -17.53 -28.56 -0.22
CA LYS A 165 -17.91 -29.03 1.13
C LYS A 165 -16.88 -29.98 1.72
N LEU A 166 -15.60 -29.59 1.65
CA LEU A 166 -14.46 -30.41 2.08
C LEU A 166 -13.91 -29.89 3.41
N HIS A 167 -13.45 -30.81 4.27
CA HIS A 167 -12.85 -30.52 5.57
C HIS A 167 -11.44 -31.10 5.69
N THR A 168 -10.67 -30.61 6.64
CA THR A 168 -9.33 -31.10 6.95
C THR A 168 -9.38 -32.58 7.33
N GLY A 169 -8.44 -33.38 6.80
CA GLY A 169 -8.36 -34.82 7.01
C GLY A 169 -9.17 -35.66 6.01
N GLU A 170 -10.07 -35.05 5.27
CA GLU A 170 -10.85 -35.79 4.24
C GLU A 170 -10.00 -36.10 3.02
N LYS A 171 -10.46 -37.10 2.26
CA LYS A 171 -9.82 -37.54 1.02
C LYS A 171 -10.63 -37.10 -0.17
N VAL A 172 -9.93 -36.52 -1.15
CA VAL A 172 -10.54 -36.04 -2.40
C VAL A 172 -9.81 -36.65 -3.59
N PHE A 173 -10.55 -36.91 -4.66
CA PHE A 173 -9.97 -37.33 -5.93
C PHE A 173 -9.67 -36.12 -6.81
N ALA A 174 -8.49 -36.11 -7.40
CA ALA A 174 -8.10 -35.16 -8.42
C ALA A 174 -7.81 -35.90 -9.74
N TYR A 175 -8.30 -35.37 -10.84
CA TYR A 175 -8.13 -35.89 -12.17
C TYR A 175 -7.26 -34.96 -12.98
N PHE A 176 -6.16 -35.49 -13.51
CA PHE A 176 -5.20 -34.75 -14.33
C PHE A 176 -5.28 -35.22 -15.77
N LEU A 177 -5.35 -34.30 -16.70
CA LEU A 177 -5.36 -34.55 -18.13
C LEU A 177 -3.91 -34.54 -18.63
N SER A 178 -3.41 -35.65 -19.12
CA SER A 178 -2.07 -35.74 -19.71
C SER A 178 -2.18 -36.42 -21.10
N HIS A 179 -1.89 -35.66 -22.14
CA HIS A 179 -1.79 -36.02 -23.57
C HIS A 179 -2.90 -36.92 -24.17
N ASN A 180 -3.49 -37.87 -23.57
CA ASN A 180 -4.64 -38.69 -23.96
C ASN A 180 -5.14 -39.56 -22.81
N ASN A 181 -4.54 -39.45 -21.62
CA ASN A 181 -4.90 -40.23 -20.47
C ASN A 181 -5.34 -39.39 -19.29
N VAL A 182 -6.39 -39.80 -18.62
CA VAL A 182 -6.83 -39.22 -17.37
C VAL A 182 -6.11 -39.94 -16.23
N ARG A 183 -5.35 -39.21 -15.42
CA ARG A 183 -4.62 -39.76 -14.27
C ARG A 183 -5.35 -39.38 -12.97
N PRO A 184 -6.08 -40.33 -12.36
CA PRO A 184 -6.68 -40.09 -11.06
C PRO A 184 -5.64 -40.16 -9.95
N ARG A 185 -5.72 -39.23 -9.00
CA ARG A 185 -4.94 -39.24 -7.76
C ARG A 185 -5.85 -38.95 -6.58
N ARG A 186 -5.58 -39.63 -5.47
CA ARG A 186 -6.30 -39.40 -4.22
C ARG A 186 -5.41 -38.64 -3.26
N PHE A 187 -5.88 -37.47 -2.85
CA PHE A 187 -5.18 -36.62 -1.90
C PHE A 187 -5.91 -36.57 -0.55
N THR A 188 -5.16 -36.30 0.50
CA THR A 188 -5.71 -35.96 1.82
C THR A 188 -5.54 -34.46 2.04
N ILE A 189 -6.59 -33.80 2.47
CA ILE A 189 -6.57 -32.37 2.80
C ILE A 189 -5.82 -32.20 4.12
N ALA A 190 -4.62 -31.60 4.08
CA ALA A 190 -3.79 -31.38 5.26
C ALA A 190 -4.14 -30.11 6.00
N GLY A 191 -4.69 -29.12 5.29
CA GLY A 191 -5.13 -27.86 5.87
C GLY A 191 -5.84 -26.98 4.88
N ILE A 192 -6.49 -25.95 5.42
CA ILE A 192 -7.28 -24.95 4.70
C ILE A 192 -6.69 -23.58 5.00
N TYR A 193 -6.43 -22.80 3.94
CA TYR A 193 -5.91 -21.44 4.02
C TYR A 193 -6.88 -20.42 3.42
N GLN A 194 -6.75 -19.15 3.77
CA GLN A 194 -7.52 -18.04 3.18
C GLN A 194 -6.68 -16.78 3.10
N THR A 195 -6.43 -16.30 1.89
CA THR A 195 -5.63 -15.08 1.68
C THR A 195 -6.49 -13.86 1.34
N ASN A 196 -7.75 -14.08 0.98
CA ASN A 196 -8.68 -13.09 0.43
C ASN A 196 -8.25 -12.54 -0.94
N LEU A 197 -7.28 -13.14 -1.61
CA LEU A 197 -6.98 -12.89 -3.02
C LEU A 197 -7.84 -13.83 -3.88
N SER A 198 -9.04 -13.37 -4.26
CA SER A 198 -10.06 -14.20 -4.92
C SER A 198 -9.56 -14.90 -6.19
N GLN A 199 -8.65 -14.28 -6.94
CA GLN A 199 -8.08 -14.87 -8.16
C GLN A 199 -7.20 -16.10 -7.89
N TYR A 200 -6.55 -16.17 -6.72
CA TYR A 200 -5.75 -17.33 -6.28
C TYR A 200 -6.59 -18.28 -5.43
N ASP A 201 -7.36 -17.76 -4.47
CA ASP A 201 -8.16 -18.58 -3.55
C ASP A 201 -9.22 -19.44 -4.28
N LYS A 202 -9.67 -19.04 -5.47
CA LYS A 202 -10.63 -19.84 -6.25
C LYS A 202 -10.03 -21.02 -6.98
N VAL A 203 -8.71 -21.02 -7.25
CA VAL A 203 -8.13 -22.00 -8.17
C VAL A 203 -6.86 -22.67 -7.63
N THR A 204 -6.17 -22.12 -6.64
CA THR A 204 -4.84 -22.63 -6.25
C THR A 204 -4.93 -23.66 -5.11
N CYS A 205 -4.27 -24.79 -5.32
CA CYS A 205 -4.00 -25.81 -4.31
C CYS A 205 -2.49 -26.03 -4.21
N PHE A 206 -1.95 -26.26 -3.01
CA PHE A 206 -0.53 -26.60 -2.84
C PHE A 206 -0.34 -28.11 -2.67
N THR A 207 0.70 -28.65 -3.27
CA THR A 207 1.09 -30.06 -3.20
C THR A 207 2.62 -30.22 -3.22
N ASP A 208 3.13 -31.44 -3.17
CA ASP A 208 4.55 -31.74 -3.32
C ASP A 208 5.05 -31.39 -4.73
N LEU A 209 6.25 -30.83 -4.85
CA LEU A 209 6.93 -30.61 -6.12
C LEU A 209 7.06 -31.93 -6.91
N TYR A 210 7.49 -33.00 -6.23
CA TYR A 210 7.56 -34.33 -6.81
C TYR A 210 6.25 -34.77 -7.49
N THR A 211 5.12 -34.52 -6.83
CA THR A 211 3.80 -34.88 -7.36
C THR A 211 3.47 -34.14 -8.62
N ALA A 212 3.68 -32.81 -8.63
CA ALA A 212 3.39 -31.96 -9.78
C ALA A 212 4.28 -32.30 -11.00
N VAL A 213 5.57 -32.49 -10.80
CA VAL A 213 6.54 -32.91 -11.85
C VAL A 213 6.13 -34.24 -12.47
N ARG A 214 5.81 -35.26 -11.65
CA ARG A 214 5.37 -36.58 -12.13
C ARG A 214 4.02 -36.57 -12.83
N LEU A 215 3.10 -35.72 -12.41
CA LEU A 215 1.80 -35.59 -13.07
C LEU A 215 1.92 -34.95 -14.47
N ASN A 216 2.85 -34.02 -14.65
CA ASN A 216 3.17 -33.42 -15.93
C ASN A 216 4.03 -34.33 -16.82
N SER A 217 4.54 -35.49 -16.32
CA SER A 217 5.48 -36.37 -17.01
C SER A 217 6.83 -35.71 -17.31
N TRP A 218 7.27 -34.81 -16.44
CA TRP A 218 8.55 -34.10 -16.55
C TRP A 218 9.68 -34.93 -15.88
N GLU A 219 10.92 -34.59 -16.23
CA GLU A 219 12.11 -35.14 -15.60
C GLU A 219 12.31 -34.55 -14.19
N GLU A 220 13.11 -35.23 -13.37
CA GLU A 220 13.30 -34.87 -11.95
C GLU A 220 13.98 -33.50 -11.74
N ASP A 221 14.76 -33.04 -12.72
CA ASP A 221 15.43 -31.74 -12.70
C ASP A 221 14.66 -30.63 -13.46
N GLN A 222 13.44 -30.92 -13.91
CA GLN A 222 12.56 -29.98 -14.54
C GLN A 222 11.52 -29.43 -13.55
N ALA A 223 11.13 -28.19 -13.76
CA ALA A 223 10.05 -27.51 -13.03
C ALA A 223 9.35 -26.51 -13.94
N SER A 224 8.25 -25.90 -13.51
CA SER A 224 7.66 -24.75 -14.22
C SER A 224 8.57 -23.52 -14.16
N GLY A 225 9.40 -23.43 -13.12
CA GLY A 225 10.33 -22.33 -12.95
C GLY A 225 10.82 -22.17 -11.52
N ALA A 226 11.46 -21.04 -11.27
CA ALA A 226 11.87 -20.60 -9.95
C ALA A 226 11.27 -19.23 -9.61
N GLU A 227 10.93 -19.09 -8.36
CA GLU A 227 10.46 -17.84 -7.75
C GLU A 227 11.61 -17.24 -6.93
N ILE A 228 11.85 -15.95 -7.12
CA ILE A 228 12.97 -15.23 -6.56
C ILE A 228 12.46 -14.10 -5.68
N THR A 229 12.89 -14.11 -4.43
CA THR A 229 12.67 -13.01 -3.50
C THR A 229 13.92 -12.13 -3.50
N VAL A 230 13.75 -10.84 -3.77
CA VAL A 230 14.85 -9.84 -3.71
C VAL A 230 14.92 -9.24 -2.30
N GLU A 231 16.08 -8.66 -1.95
CA GLU A 231 16.29 -8.00 -0.66
C GLU A 231 15.44 -6.74 -0.52
N ASP A 232 15.29 -5.96 -1.59
CA ASP A 232 14.53 -4.71 -1.63
C ASP A 232 13.58 -4.72 -2.84
N PHE A 233 12.28 -4.67 -2.57
CA PHE A 233 11.24 -4.66 -3.61
C PHE A 233 11.32 -3.43 -4.52
N ASP A 234 11.70 -2.28 -3.98
CA ASP A 234 11.76 -1.05 -4.76
C ASP A 234 12.86 -1.10 -5.84
N ARG A 235 13.81 -2.05 -5.69
CA ARG A 235 14.89 -2.32 -6.65
C ARG A 235 14.65 -3.60 -7.47
N VAL A 236 13.43 -4.11 -7.51
CA VAL A 236 13.10 -5.35 -8.25
C VAL A 236 13.43 -5.24 -9.73
N ASP A 237 13.16 -4.10 -10.35
CA ASP A 237 13.39 -3.86 -11.78
C ASP A 237 14.89 -3.80 -12.11
N GLU A 238 15.74 -3.28 -11.20
CA GLU A 238 17.20 -3.33 -11.32
C GLU A 238 17.72 -4.76 -11.23
N THR A 239 17.20 -5.55 -10.27
CA THR A 239 17.59 -6.95 -10.12
C THR A 239 17.15 -7.77 -11.32
N GLU A 240 15.94 -7.54 -11.86
CA GLU A 240 15.47 -8.22 -13.06
C GLU A 240 16.38 -7.91 -14.27
N SER A 241 16.86 -6.69 -14.42
CA SER A 241 17.77 -6.34 -15.51
C SER A 241 19.04 -7.18 -15.52
N ILE A 242 19.50 -7.67 -14.36
CA ILE A 242 20.62 -8.60 -14.25
C ILE A 242 20.24 -9.97 -14.81
N PHE A 243 19.03 -10.46 -14.52
CA PHE A 243 18.53 -11.72 -15.08
C PHE A 243 18.31 -11.63 -16.57
N ILE A 244 17.79 -10.52 -17.09
CA ILE A 244 17.64 -10.28 -18.53
C ILE A 244 18.99 -10.41 -19.25
N ASN A 245 20.07 -9.93 -18.65
CA ASN A 245 21.40 -9.96 -19.27
C ASN A 245 22.13 -11.31 -19.09
N LYS A 246 21.89 -12.05 -18.00
CA LYS A 246 22.67 -13.25 -17.67
C LYS A 246 21.92 -14.55 -17.94
N VAL A 247 20.60 -14.57 -17.76
CA VAL A 247 19.78 -15.79 -17.76
C VAL A 247 18.86 -15.83 -18.97
N ASN A 248 18.18 -14.72 -19.28
CA ASN A 248 17.21 -14.70 -20.36
C ASN A 248 17.87 -15.04 -21.71
N ARG A 249 17.16 -15.77 -22.55
CA ARG A 249 17.60 -16.28 -23.86
C ARG A 249 18.72 -17.33 -23.79
N THR A 250 19.13 -17.78 -22.62
CA THR A 250 19.92 -18.99 -22.50
C THR A 250 19.02 -20.20 -22.71
N ILE A 251 19.56 -21.26 -23.31
CA ILE A 251 18.82 -22.47 -23.63
C ILE A 251 19.28 -23.56 -22.69
N ASP A 252 18.33 -24.32 -22.14
CA ASP A 252 18.61 -25.46 -21.29
C ASP A 252 19.02 -26.71 -22.11
N LYS A 253 19.34 -27.82 -21.43
CA LYS A 253 19.74 -29.06 -22.10
C LYS A 253 18.59 -29.74 -22.87
N TYR A 254 17.34 -29.33 -22.64
CA TYR A 254 16.14 -29.84 -23.32
C TYR A 254 15.70 -28.96 -24.50
N GLY A 255 16.35 -27.80 -24.70
CA GLY A 255 16.04 -26.88 -25.78
C GLY A 255 15.10 -25.75 -25.41
N GLU A 256 14.70 -25.66 -24.15
CA GLU A 256 13.79 -24.64 -23.65
C GLU A 256 14.54 -23.35 -23.29
N THR A 257 13.87 -22.19 -23.42
CA THR A 257 14.49 -20.88 -23.28
C THR A 257 14.12 -20.20 -22.00
N TYR A 258 15.10 -19.84 -21.16
CA TYR A 258 14.85 -19.09 -19.93
C TYR A 258 14.37 -17.65 -20.21
N SER A 259 13.43 -17.22 -19.41
CA SER A 259 12.93 -15.85 -19.37
C SER A 259 12.57 -15.46 -17.94
N SER A 260 12.70 -14.18 -17.62
CA SER A 260 12.29 -13.61 -16.33
C SER A 260 11.18 -12.60 -16.50
N LYS A 261 10.30 -12.49 -15.52
CA LYS A 261 9.32 -11.41 -15.38
C LYS A 261 9.19 -11.02 -13.91
N THR A 262 9.03 -9.74 -13.68
CA THR A 262 8.67 -9.23 -12.34
C THR A 262 7.23 -9.57 -12.00
N ILE A 263 6.92 -9.60 -10.70
CA ILE A 263 5.54 -9.76 -10.22
C ILE A 263 4.61 -8.66 -10.72
N LYS A 264 5.15 -7.45 -11.00
CA LYS A 264 4.42 -6.33 -11.60
C LYS A 264 3.95 -6.67 -13.01
N GLU A 265 4.81 -7.30 -13.80
CA GLU A 265 4.50 -7.73 -15.18
C GLU A 265 3.59 -8.95 -15.23
N LEU A 266 3.69 -9.84 -14.23
CA LEU A 266 2.81 -11.00 -14.12
C LEU A 266 1.40 -10.64 -13.65
N ASN A 267 1.24 -9.54 -12.88
CA ASN A 267 -0.03 -9.08 -12.36
C ASN A 267 -0.28 -7.59 -12.69
N PRO A 268 -0.26 -7.19 -13.97
CA PRO A 268 -0.29 -5.78 -14.37
C PRO A 268 -1.56 -5.06 -13.90
N SER A 269 -2.71 -5.73 -13.91
CA SER A 269 -3.98 -5.12 -13.49
C SER A 269 -3.99 -4.72 -12.01
N ILE A 270 -3.38 -5.53 -11.13
CA ILE A 270 -3.29 -5.21 -9.70
C ILE A 270 -2.35 -4.03 -9.49
N PHE A 271 -1.15 -4.07 -10.09
CA PHE A 271 -0.16 -3.01 -9.89
C PHE A 271 -0.60 -1.69 -10.52
N GLN A 272 -1.22 -1.69 -11.71
CA GLN A 272 -1.82 -0.49 -12.31
C GLN A 272 -2.93 0.10 -11.41
N TRP A 273 -3.76 -0.75 -10.79
CA TRP A 273 -4.75 -0.28 -9.82
C TRP A 273 -4.09 0.35 -8.58
N LEU A 274 -3.00 -0.25 -8.06
CA LEU A 274 -2.24 0.32 -6.95
C LEU A 274 -1.61 1.67 -7.32
N ASP A 275 -1.10 1.82 -8.54
CA ASP A 275 -0.51 3.09 -9.02
C ASP A 275 -1.59 4.17 -9.19
N MET A 276 -2.81 3.79 -9.58
CA MET A 276 -3.94 4.73 -9.64
C MET A 276 -4.28 5.31 -8.26
N LEU A 277 -4.08 4.57 -7.18
CA LEU A 277 -4.27 5.08 -5.82
C LEU A 277 -3.33 6.25 -5.50
N ASP A 278 -2.11 6.27 -6.02
CA ASP A 278 -1.18 7.39 -5.84
C ASP A 278 -1.70 8.68 -6.46
N VAL A 279 -2.28 8.59 -7.66
CA VAL A 279 -2.90 9.76 -8.31
C VAL A 279 -4.04 10.32 -7.46
N ASN A 280 -4.87 9.44 -6.89
CA ASN A 280 -5.95 9.87 -5.99
C ASN A 280 -5.42 10.59 -4.75
N VAL A 281 -4.30 10.12 -4.16
CA VAL A 281 -3.65 10.83 -3.04
C VAL A 281 -3.23 12.22 -3.44
N TRP A 282 -2.53 12.38 -4.56
CA TRP A 282 -2.08 13.69 -5.00
C TRP A 282 -3.24 14.67 -5.22
N ILE A 283 -4.35 14.20 -5.78
CA ILE A 283 -5.57 15.00 -5.95
C ILE A 283 -6.14 15.42 -4.58
N ILE A 284 -6.25 14.49 -3.63
CA ILE A 284 -6.75 14.79 -2.29
C ILE A 284 -5.83 15.78 -1.56
N LEU A 285 -4.51 15.58 -1.63
CA LEU A 285 -3.54 16.50 -1.02
C LEU A 285 -3.65 17.90 -1.60
N ALA A 286 -3.70 18.02 -2.92
CA ALA A 286 -3.84 19.31 -3.60
C ALA A 286 -5.16 20.01 -3.21
N LEU A 287 -6.28 19.28 -3.20
CA LEU A 287 -7.58 19.82 -2.82
C LEU A 287 -7.58 20.28 -1.36
N MET A 288 -7.06 19.48 -0.42
CA MET A 288 -7.03 19.82 1.00
C MET A 288 -6.12 21.02 1.28
N ILE A 289 -4.99 21.13 0.60
CA ILE A 289 -4.11 22.31 0.68
C ILE A 289 -4.84 23.55 0.15
N ALA A 290 -5.57 23.45 -0.96
CA ALA A 290 -6.35 24.56 -1.51
C ALA A 290 -7.45 25.01 -0.52
N VAL A 291 -8.21 24.07 0.07
CA VAL A 291 -9.24 24.35 1.07
C VAL A 291 -8.63 25.00 2.32
N ALA A 292 -7.53 24.47 2.85
CA ALA A 292 -6.82 25.06 3.97
C ALA A 292 -6.32 26.48 3.64
N GLY A 293 -5.78 26.69 2.45
CA GLY A 293 -5.33 28.00 1.98
C GLY A 293 -6.47 29.02 1.92
N VAL A 294 -7.59 28.68 1.28
CA VAL A 294 -8.76 29.59 1.16
C VAL A 294 -9.36 29.91 2.54
N THR A 295 -9.48 28.93 3.42
CA THR A 295 -9.99 29.15 4.78
C THR A 295 -9.06 30.07 5.60
N MET A 296 -7.74 29.91 5.43
CA MET A 296 -6.75 30.78 6.08
C MET A 296 -6.74 32.18 5.51
N ILE A 297 -6.88 32.36 4.18
CA ILE A 297 -7.05 33.70 3.55
C ILE A 297 -8.25 34.40 4.15
N SER A 298 -9.41 33.74 4.16
CA SER A 298 -10.65 34.30 4.69
C SER A 298 -10.52 34.67 6.17
N GLY A 299 -9.92 33.79 6.98
CA GLY A 299 -9.65 34.03 8.39
C GLY A 299 -8.73 35.23 8.63
N LEU A 300 -7.63 35.34 7.86
CA LEU A 300 -6.71 36.48 7.99
C LEU A 300 -7.35 37.80 7.55
N LEU A 301 -8.13 37.81 6.46
CA LEU A 301 -8.85 38.99 5.98
C LEU A 301 -9.83 39.50 7.03
N ILE A 302 -10.63 38.64 7.64
CA ILE A 302 -11.57 39.00 8.69
C ILE A 302 -10.82 39.65 9.86
N ILE A 303 -9.71 39.08 10.29
CA ILE A 303 -8.90 39.58 11.39
C ILE A 303 -8.27 40.95 11.04
N ILE A 304 -7.75 41.14 9.81
CA ILE A 304 -7.20 42.41 9.35
C ILE A 304 -8.28 43.51 9.38
N LEU A 305 -9.48 43.22 8.86
CA LEU A 305 -10.59 44.16 8.84
C LEU A 305 -11.05 44.54 10.25
N GLU A 306 -11.16 43.59 11.17
CA GLU A 306 -11.56 43.83 12.55
C GLU A 306 -10.51 44.62 13.34
N ARG A 307 -9.23 44.51 12.98
CA ARG A 307 -8.12 45.20 13.65
C ARG A 307 -7.67 46.46 12.91
N THR A 308 -8.51 47.02 12.03
CA THR A 308 -8.19 48.20 11.21
C THR A 308 -7.85 49.41 12.07
N ASN A 309 -8.57 49.66 13.18
CA ASN A 309 -8.27 50.72 14.12
C ASN A 309 -6.87 50.57 14.74
N MET A 310 -6.51 49.36 15.19
CA MET A 310 -5.18 49.08 15.73
C MET A 310 -4.08 49.33 14.70
N ILE A 311 -4.31 48.90 13.43
CA ILE A 311 -3.40 49.15 12.32
C ILE A 311 -3.22 50.64 12.07
N GLY A 312 -4.32 51.40 12.10
CA GLY A 312 -4.32 52.87 11.96
C GLY A 312 -3.48 53.58 13.03
N VAL A 313 -3.66 53.20 14.30
CA VAL A 313 -2.90 53.73 15.43
C VAL A 313 -1.41 53.38 15.30
N LEU A 314 -1.05 52.12 14.96
CA LEU A 314 0.33 51.72 14.78
C LEU A 314 1.01 52.50 13.64
N LYS A 315 0.31 52.74 12.52
CA LYS A 315 0.81 53.57 11.41
C LYS A 315 0.97 55.03 11.83
N ALA A 316 0.05 55.60 12.60
CA ALA A 316 0.16 56.97 13.13
C ALA A 316 1.35 57.15 14.08
N LEU A 317 1.72 56.10 14.82
CA LEU A 317 2.92 56.04 15.65
C LEU A 317 4.22 55.75 14.86
N GLY A 318 4.17 55.70 13.52
CA GLY A 318 5.32 55.51 12.67
C GLY A 318 5.70 54.06 12.36
N ALA A 319 4.84 53.06 12.66
CA ALA A 319 5.13 51.69 12.31
C ALA A 319 5.10 51.47 10.78
N ASN A 320 6.14 50.86 10.25
CA ASN A 320 6.27 50.57 8.83
C ASN A 320 5.31 49.43 8.40
N ASN A 321 4.83 49.47 7.15
CA ASN A 321 3.93 48.45 6.59
C ASN A 321 4.50 47.00 6.71
N THR A 322 5.80 46.86 6.53
CA THR A 322 6.50 45.56 6.68
C THR A 322 6.41 45.00 8.10
N THR A 323 6.56 45.88 9.11
CA THR A 323 6.46 45.51 10.54
C THR A 323 5.05 45.00 10.86
N ILE A 324 4.03 45.69 10.38
CA ILE A 324 2.64 45.30 10.59
C ILE A 324 2.32 43.99 9.87
N ARG A 325 2.76 43.83 8.60
CA ARG A 325 2.60 42.58 7.87
C ARG A 325 3.23 41.42 8.61
N HIS A 326 4.46 41.51 9.07
CA HIS A 326 5.12 40.45 9.84
C HIS A 326 4.34 40.14 11.14
N THR A 327 3.71 41.12 11.79
CA THR A 327 2.86 40.87 12.97
C THR A 327 1.69 39.96 12.64
N PHE A 328 0.99 40.19 11.52
CA PHE A 328 -0.14 39.34 11.12
C PHE A 328 0.30 37.99 10.58
N LEU A 329 1.47 37.90 9.94
CA LEU A 329 2.05 36.59 9.54
C LEU A 329 2.42 35.77 10.77
N TRP A 330 3.02 36.33 11.80
CA TRP A 330 3.28 35.64 13.06
C TRP A 330 1.99 35.20 13.76
N PHE A 331 0.95 36.05 13.73
CA PHE A 331 -0.36 35.67 14.25
C PHE A 331 -0.93 34.47 13.49
N ALA A 332 -0.86 34.47 12.17
CA ALA A 332 -1.28 33.37 11.33
C ALA A 332 -0.46 32.08 11.62
N THR A 333 0.85 32.20 11.85
CA THR A 333 1.70 31.06 12.25
C THR A 333 1.21 30.39 13.54
N PHE A 334 0.77 31.16 14.53
CA PHE A 334 0.17 30.61 15.75
C PHE A 334 -1.15 29.89 15.50
N MET A 335 -1.98 30.41 14.58
CA MET A 335 -3.24 29.79 14.20
C MET A 335 -2.99 28.46 13.46
N ILE A 336 -2.08 28.47 12.48
CA ILE A 336 -1.67 27.26 11.74
C ILE A 336 -1.09 26.24 12.71
N GLY A 337 -0.17 26.65 13.61
CA GLY A 337 0.44 25.74 14.59
C GLY A 337 -0.59 25.00 15.45
N ARG A 338 -1.63 25.71 15.94
CA ARG A 338 -2.74 25.06 16.66
C ARG A 338 -3.55 24.14 15.74
N GLY A 339 -3.82 24.56 14.50
CA GLY A 339 -4.48 23.74 13.49
C GLY A 339 -3.73 22.44 13.23
N LEU A 340 -2.39 22.50 13.10
CA LEU A 340 -1.55 21.33 12.93
C LEU A 340 -1.62 20.38 14.14
N ILE A 341 -1.58 20.93 15.37
CA ILE A 341 -1.71 20.10 16.59
C ILE A 341 -3.04 19.35 16.59
N TYR A 342 -4.16 20.06 16.40
CA TYR A 342 -5.49 19.43 16.37
C TYR A 342 -5.64 18.47 15.19
N GLY A 343 -5.10 18.80 14.02
CA GLY A 343 -5.10 17.96 12.83
C GLY A 343 -4.34 16.65 13.05
N ASN A 344 -3.17 16.71 13.69
CA ASN A 344 -2.42 15.51 14.07
C ASN A 344 -3.17 14.65 15.10
N ILE A 345 -3.74 15.27 16.14
CA ILE A 345 -4.51 14.52 17.15
C ILE A 345 -5.69 13.79 16.49
N LEU A 346 -6.45 14.47 15.61
CA LEU A 346 -7.58 13.87 14.92
C LEU A 346 -7.13 12.81 13.90
N GLY A 347 -6.19 13.14 13.01
CA GLY A 347 -5.74 12.24 11.95
C GLY A 347 -5.07 10.99 12.52
N VAL A 348 -4.06 11.16 13.38
CA VAL A 348 -3.36 10.03 14.02
C VAL A 348 -4.30 9.26 14.95
N GLY A 349 -5.21 9.96 15.66
CA GLY A 349 -6.20 9.31 16.52
C GLY A 349 -7.15 8.38 15.74
N ILE A 350 -7.68 8.82 14.61
CA ILE A 350 -8.56 8.01 13.75
C ILE A 350 -7.79 6.81 13.18
N ILE A 351 -6.55 6.99 12.73
CA ILE A 351 -5.72 5.91 12.20
C ILE A 351 -5.38 4.89 13.29
N ALA A 352 -5.02 5.37 14.50
CA ALA A 352 -4.76 4.49 15.63
C ALA A 352 -6.02 3.70 16.00
N LEU A 353 -7.18 4.36 16.06
CA LEU A 353 -8.45 3.70 16.31
C LEU A 353 -8.71 2.60 15.27
N GLN A 354 -8.56 2.90 13.97
CA GLN A 354 -8.74 1.91 12.90
C GLN A 354 -7.75 0.74 13.03
N LYS A 355 -6.48 1.01 13.31
CA LYS A 355 -5.43 -0.02 13.43
C LYS A 355 -5.72 -1.02 14.56
N TYR A 356 -6.22 -0.54 15.70
CA TYR A 356 -6.47 -1.39 16.87
C TYR A 356 -7.86 -2.04 16.88
N THR A 357 -8.86 -1.39 16.30
CA THR A 357 -10.26 -1.86 16.38
C THR A 357 -10.78 -2.47 15.08
N GLY A 358 -10.21 -2.09 13.91
CA GLY A 358 -10.68 -2.56 12.61
C GLY A 358 -12.16 -2.19 12.34
N ILE A 359 -12.64 -1.03 12.85
CA ILE A 359 -14.04 -0.60 12.72
C ILE A 359 -14.48 -0.55 11.26
N PHE A 360 -13.64 0.01 10.38
CA PHE A 360 -13.96 0.10 8.95
C PHE A 360 -13.62 -1.22 8.27
N LYS A 361 -14.65 -2.04 8.06
CA LYS A 361 -14.57 -3.31 7.35
C LYS A 361 -14.76 -3.10 5.86
N LEU A 362 -14.13 -3.94 5.05
CA LEU A 362 -14.23 -3.96 3.61
C LEU A 362 -14.67 -5.35 3.15
N ASP A 363 -15.23 -5.41 1.95
CA ASP A 363 -15.54 -6.68 1.31
C ASP A 363 -14.25 -7.30 0.73
N PRO A 364 -13.81 -8.46 1.24
CA PRO A 364 -12.58 -9.09 0.78
C PRO A 364 -12.63 -9.52 -0.69
N THR A 365 -13.82 -9.73 -1.26
CA THR A 365 -13.99 -10.14 -2.65
C THR A 365 -13.64 -9.04 -3.64
N ILE A 366 -13.81 -7.77 -3.23
CA ILE A 366 -13.55 -6.58 -4.05
C ILE A 366 -12.19 -5.96 -3.73
N TYR A 367 -11.90 -5.81 -2.42
CA TYR A 367 -10.74 -5.07 -1.95
C TYR A 367 -9.56 -5.94 -1.51
N TYR A 368 -9.68 -7.27 -1.60
CA TYR A 368 -8.66 -8.26 -1.19
C TYR A 368 -8.26 -8.20 0.29
N VAL A 369 -8.92 -7.37 1.09
CA VAL A 369 -8.68 -7.19 2.53
C VAL A 369 -10.01 -7.07 3.29
N SER A 370 -10.09 -7.62 4.50
CA SER A 370 -11.30 -7.61 5.32
C SER A 370 -11.51 -6.32 6.12
N THR A 371 -10.45 -5.54 6.32
CA THR A 371 -10.46 -4.25 7.03
C THR A 371 -9.60 -3.26 6.30
N VAL A 372 -9.89 -1.96 6.42
CA VAL A 372 -9.05 -0.90 5.85
C VAL A 372 -7.65 -0.98 6.46
N PRO A 373 -6.62 -1.36 5.68
CA PRO A 373 -5.27 -1.41 6.18
C PRO A 373 -4.74 0.00 6.36
N VAL A 374 -4.03 0.23 7.45
CA VAL A 374 -3.43 1.53 7.77
C VAL A 374 -1.98 1.34 8.19
N GLU A 375 -1.10 2.18 7.65
CA GLU A 375 0.31 2.15 7.96
C GLU A 375 0.77 3.50 8.49
N PHE A 376 1.46 3.48 9.63
CA PHE A 376 2.06 4.67 10.21
C PHE A 376 3.44 4.90 9.61
N ASN A 377 3.59 6.01 8.87
CA ASN A 377 4.88 6.47 8.40
C ASN A 377 5.18 7.84 9.03
N PHE A 378 5.92 7.84 10.12
CA PHE A 378 6.24 9.06 10.88
C PHE A 378 7.01 10.12 10.06
N PRO A 379 8.04 9.78 9.27
CA PRO A 379 8.72 10.73 8.39
C PRO A 379 7.78 11.43 7.43
N LEU A 380 6.83 10.72 6.86
CA LEU A 380 5.89 11.25 5.90
C LEU A 380 4.85 12.17 6.56
N ILE A 381 4.35 11.80 7.75
CA ILE A 381 3.48 12.69 8.55
C ILE A 381 4.20 13.99 8.89
N LEU A 382 5.48 13.93 9.27
CA LEU A 382 6.28 15.11 9.53
C LEU A 382 6.43 15.98 8.27
N CYS A 383 6.69 15.36 7.12
CA CYS A 383 6.78 16.06 5.83
C CYS A 383 5.46 16.78 5.49
N LEU A 384 4.30 16.13 5.69
CA LEU A 384 2.99 16.73 5.49
C LEU A 384 2.77 17.95 6.39
N ASN A 385 3.19 17.87 7.66
CA ASN A 385 3.10 19.01 8.59
C ASN A 385 3.93 20.19 8.13
N ILE A 386 5.19 19.94 7.73
CA ILE A 386 6.10 20.99 7.26
C ILE A 386 5.57 21.59 5.95
N ALA A 387 5.14 20.76 5.00
CA ALA A 387 4.59 21.21 3.73
C ALA A 387 3.33 22.07 3.93
N THR A 388 2.40 21.62 4.77
CA THR A 388 1.18 22.38 5.09
C THR A 388 1.51 23.74 5.72
N LEU A 389 2.45 23.77 6.68
CA LEU A 389 2.89 25.01 7.30
C LEU A 389 3.46 26.00 6.27
N ILE A 390 4.39 25.53 5.45
CA ILE A 390 5.06 26.37 4.44
C ILE A 390 4.06 26.89 3.42
N ILE A 391 3.22 26.01 2.86
CA ILE A 391 2.25 26.40 1.83
C ILE A 391 1.22 27.39 2.39
N CYS A 392 0.67 27.12 3.59
CA CYS A 392 -0.26 28.06 4.23
C CYS A 392 0.38 29.43 4.48
N LEU A 393 1.66 29.50 4.89
CA LEU A 393 2.37 30.77 5.06
C LEU A 393 2.57 31.51 3.73
N ILE A 394 2.95 30.81 2.66
CA ILE A 394 3.12 31.38 1.32
C ILE A 394 1.79 31.97 0.82
N VAL A 395 0.70 31.24 0.96
CA VAL A 395 -0.64 31.67 0.53
C VAL A 395 -1.08 32.92 1.26
N LEU A 396 -0.69 33.11 2.54
CA LEU A 396 -1.04 34.25 3.34
C LEU A 396 -0.23 35.54 3.01
N ILE A 397 0.83 35.41 2.23
CA ILE A 397 1.59 36.64 1.77
C ILE A 397 0.68 37.56 0.96
N VAL A 398 -0.12 36.96 0.04
CA VAL A 398 -1.01 37.77 -0.85
C VAL A 398 -2.00 38.64 -0.07
N PRO A 399 -2.86 38.09 0.82
CA PRO A 399 -3.81 38.91 1.58
C PRO A 399 -3.12 39.89 2.54
N SER A 400 -1.90 39.63 2.99
CA SER A 400 -1.15 40.54 3.84
C SER A 400 -0.81 41.87 3.17
N PHE A 401 -0.79 41.95 1.83
CA PHE A 401 -0.59 43.20 1.12
C PHE A 401 -1.75 44.18 1.28
N LEU A 402 -2.97 43.72 1.59
CA LEU A 402 -4.11 44.63 1.88
C LEU A 402 -3.84 45.56 3.05
N ILE A 403 -2.96 45.20 3.99
CA ILE A 403 -2.54 46.03 5.12
C ILE A 403 -1.90 47.37 4.63
N SER A 404 -1.22 47.35 3.48
CA SER A 404 -0.58 48.55 2.92
C SER A 404 -1.59 49.59 2.47
N HIS A 405 -2.80 49.20 2.06
CA HIS A 405 -3.85 50.08 1.55
C HIS A 405 -4.73 50.68 2.65
N ILE A 406 -4.54 50.29 3.92
CA ILE A 406 -5.26 50.88 5.04
C ILE A 406 -4.66 52.25 5.39
N HIS A 407 -5.43 53.35 5.16
CA HIS A 407 -5.02 54.71 5.47
C HIS A 407 -5.34 55.06 6.92
N PRO A 408 -4.40 55.67 7.70
CA PRO A 408 -4.60 56.01 9.12
C PRO A 408 -5.78 56.95 9.36
N VAL A 409 -5.96 57.96 8.50
CA VAL A 409 -7.00 58.98 8.64
C VAL A 409 -8.42 58.44 8.55
N LYS A 410 -8.65 57.45 7.66
CA LYS A 410 -9.97 56.81 7.53
C LYS A 410 -10.24 55.76 8.62
N SER A 411 -9.18 55.16 9.17
CA SER A 411 -9.29 54.08 10.14
C SER A 411 -9.59 54.52 11.56
N ILE A 412 -9.23 55.78 11.90
CA ILE A 412 -9.43 56.35 13.25
C ILE A 412 -10.80 57.08 13.35
N ARG A 413 -11.44 57.40 12.23
CA ARG A 413 -12.65 58.22 12.16
C ARG A 413 -13.97 57.43 12.15
N TYR A 414 -13.93 56.10 12.15
CA TYR A 414 -15.10 55.24 12.25
C TYR A 414 -15.29 54.74 13.68
N GLU A 415 -16.05 55.51 14.47
CA GLU A 415 -16.90 55.01 15.55
C GLU A 415 -18.35 55.19 15.15
#